data_01f425a76b87b17db1c2c52c4edca578
#
_entry.id   01f425a76b87b17db1c2c52c4edca578
#
_cell.length_a   1.000
_cell.length_b   1.000
_cell.length_c   1.000
_cell.angle_alpha   90.00
_cell.angle_beta   90.00
_cell.angle_gamma   90.00
#
_symmetry.space_group_name_H-M   'P 1'
#
loop_
_entity.id
_entity.type
_entity.pdbx_description
1 polymer ?
#
loop_
_entity_poly.entity_id
_entity_poly.type
_entity_poly.pdbx_seq_one_letter_code
_entity_poly.pdbx_strand_id
1 'polypeptide(L)'
;MYGPPAELSDGAVLWALRTAWDAEISDVEHLALGFGAHHWRADIAQSPRFFVTYDRLNGRHTFDSLEQAYEGAAALAESGLEFVVAPARTLEGRALLRLGAGALSCTPWLDGAVVGDGAVTEVATAEANLTDLARLHATRAPGLRRWRPLVDADFAEAVSARLGRPWDTGPYGERAHRALTESLAAIQEWTRQYLVRAEQAGVRPWVATHGEPHTRNQVRTPDGIRFVDWESLQLAPRERDLSSLVQAGYGRQAGADPAMVELFDVEWRLSEIDQYSHWFSTPHTGTPDDTIAFDGLIEELNREPWWPRPD
;
A
#
# COMPACT_ATOMS: atom_id res chain seq x y z
N MET A 1 3.83 1.30 -11.15
CA MET A 1 5.09 1.57 -11.91
C MET A 1 4.74 2.08 -13.30
N TYR A 2 5.43 3.14 -13.76
CA TYR A 2 5.10 3.80 -15.04
C TYR A 2 5.67 3.04 -16.26
N GLY A 3 6.74 2.28 -16.09
CA GLY A 3 7.26 1.40 -17.13
C GLY A 3 6.84 -0.05 -16.94
N PRO A 4 6.74 -0.84 -18.02
CA PRO A 4 6.52 -2.29 -17.91
C PRO A 4 7.72 -2.95 -17.22
N PRO A 5 7.54 -4.05 -16.47
CA PRO A 5 8.63 -4.77 -15.84
C PRO A 5 9.56 -5.37 -16.90
N ALA A 6 10.87 -5.19 -16.71
CA ALA A 6 11.85 -5.70 -17.67
C ALA A 6 11.87 -7.25 -17.77
N GLU A 7 11.48 -7.91 -16.68
CA GLU A 7 11.47 -9.36 -16.52
C GLU A 7 10.18 -10.05 -16.96
N LEU A 8 9.13 -9.31 -17.32
CA LEU A 8 7.82 -9.88 -17.62
C LEU A 8 7.20 -9.21 -18.86
N SER A 9 6.96 -9.97 -19.90
CA SER A 9 6.29 -9.50 -21.12
C SER A 9 4.78 -9.58 -21.03
N ASP A 10 4.07 -8.74 -21.78
CA ASP A 10 2.60 -8.80 -21.89
C ASP A 10 2.11 -10.19 -22.35
N GLY A 11 2.86 -10.86 -23.25
CA GLY A 11 2.57 -12.23 -23.66
C GLY A 11 2.64 -13.24 -22.52
N ALA A 12 3.57 -13.09 -21.58
CA ALA A 12 3.67 -13.95 -20.40
C ALA A 12 2.51 -13.68 -19.43
N VAL A 13 2.14 -12.42 -19.24
CA VAL A 13 0.97 -12.03 -18.43
C VAL A 13 -0.31 -12.62 -19.06
N LEU A 14 -0.53 -12.42 -20.35
CA LEU A 14 -1.70 -12.94 -21.06
C LEU A 14 -1.81 -14.47 -20.96
N TRP A 15 -0.70 -15.17 -21.14
CA TRP A 15 -0.66 -16.62 -21.00
C TRP A 15 -1.03 -17.07 -19.58
N ALA A 16 -0.49 -16.40 -18.56
CA ALA A 16 -0.77 -16.71 -17.16
C ALA A 16 -2.25 -16.49 -16.83
N LEU A 17 -2.84 -15.39 -17.31
CA LEU A 17 -4.24 -15.05 -17.10
C LEU A 17 -5.18 -16.06 -17.74
N ARG A 18 -4.91 -16.46 -19.00
CA ARG A 18 -5.69 -17.49 -19.71
C ARG A 18 -5.64 -18.84 -19.03
N THR A 19 -4.50 -19.17 -18.45
CA THR A 19 -4.30 -20.47 -17.79
C THR A 19 -4.96 -20.51 -16.43
N ALA A 20 -4.91 -19.41 -15.67
CA ALA A 20 -5.28 -19.43 -14.26
C ALA A 20 -6.65 -18.82 -13.97
N TRP A 21 -7.16 -17.89 -14.80
CA TRP A 21 -8.45 -17.23 -14.53
C TRP A 21 -9.48 -17.49 -15.60
N ASP A 22 -9.22 -17.12 -16.85
CA ASP A 22 -10.23 -17.22 -17.91
C ASP A 22 -9.57 -17.37 -19.28
N ALA A 23 -9.80 -18.48 -19.95
CA ALA A 23 -9.26 -18.78 -21.28
C ALA A 23 -9.75 -17.82 -22.38
N GLU A 24 -10.87 -17.09 -22.16
CA GLU A 24 -11.44 -16.13 -23.10
C GLU A 24 -10.76 -14.76 -23.05
N ILE A 25 -9.85 -14.50 -22.12
CA ILE A 25 -9.07 -13.25 -22.09
C ILE A 25 -8.34 -13.11 -23.42
N SER A 26 -8.69 -12.06 -24.17
CA SER A 26 -8.22 -11.85 -25.54
C SER A 26 -6.94 -11.04 -25.62
N ASP A 27 -6.77 -10.06 -24.73
CA ASP A 27 -5.67 -9.10 -24.75
C ASP A 27 -5.34 -8.56 -23.35
N VAL A 28 -4.13 -7.98 -23.20
CA VAL A 28 -3.70 -7.22 -22.03
C VAL A 28 -2.99 -5.95 -22.46
N GLU A 29 -3.24 -4.86 -21.75
CA GLU A 29 -2.59 -3.58 -21.96
C GLU A 29 -1.95 -3.09 -20.65
N HIS A 30 -0.63 -2.83 -20.66
CA HIS A 30 0.06 -2.26 -19.50
C HIS A 30 -0.49 -0.88 -19.16
N LEU A 31 -0.80 -0.66 -17.88
CA LEU A 31 -1.28 0.60 -17.35
C LEU A 31 -0.14 1.29 -16.58
N ALA A 32 0.24 2.48 -17.02
CA ALA A 32 1.23 3.32 -16.32
C ALA A 32 0.59 4.00 -15.10
N LEU A 33 0.23 3.20 -14.10
CA LEU A 33 -0.49 3.62 -12.89
C LEU A 33 0.24 3.15 -11.64
N GLY A 34 0.03 3.91 -10.55
CA GLY A 34 0.49 3.55 -9.22
C GLY A 34 2.02 3.56 -9.05
N PHE A 35 2.45 3.26 -7.83
CA PHE A 35 3.85 3.11 -7.46
C PHE A 35 4.01 1.81 -6.66
N GLY A 36 5.07 1.04 -6.93
CA GLY A 36 5.36 -0.21 -6.22
C GLY A 36 4.99 -1.49 -6.98
N ALA A 37 3.86 -1.52 -7.69
CA ALA A 37 3.41 -2.66 -8.51
C ALA A 37 3.28 -2.30 -9.99
N HIS A 38 3.16 -3.30 -10.86
CA HIS A 38 2.84 -3.12 -12.28
C HIS A 38 1.42 -3.56 -12.54
N HIS A 39 0.72 -2.84 -13.44
CA HIS A 39 -0.69 -3.07 -13.69
C HIS A 39 -0.99 -3.28 -15.17
N TRP A 40 -2.01 -4.09 -15.45
CA TRP A 40 -2.57 -4.27 -16.78
C TRP A 40 -4.10 -4.24 -16.74
N ARG A 41 -4.69 -3.78 -17.83
CA ARG A 41 -6.07 -4.08 -18.16
C ARG A 41 -6.11 -5.39 -18.93
N ALA A 42 -6.98 -6.31 -18.53
CA ALA A 42 -7.22 -7.54 -19.26
C ALA A 42 -8.64 -7.52 -19.86
N ASP A 43 -8.74 -7.77 -21.17
CA ASP A 43 -9.96 -7.66 -21.95
C ASP A 43 -10.49 -9.04 -22.38
N ILE A 44 -11.83 -9.16 -22.40
CA ILE A 44 -12.55 -10.25 -23.08
C ILE A 44 -13.41 -9.60 -24.15
N ALA A 45 -13.27 -10.06 -25.41
CA ALA A 45 -14.02 -9.52 -26.55
C ALA A 45 -13.97 -7.98 -26.64
N GLN A 46 -12.80 -7.38 -26.41
CA GLN A 46 -12.53 -5.93 -26.43
C GLN A 46 -13.21 -5.15 -25.29
N SER A 47 -13.71 -5.82 -24.28
CA SER A 47 -14.28 -5.17 -23.09
C SER A 47 -13.41 -5.44 -21.86
N PRO A 48 -13.10 -4.42 -21.04
CA PRO A 48 -12.34 -4.59 -19.80
C PRO A 48 -13.03 -5.61 -18.89
N ARG A 49 -12.26 -6.58 -18.42
CA ARG A 49 -12.73 -7.65 -17.53
C ARG A 49 -12.05 -7.61 -16.19
N PHE A 50 -10.72 -7.43 -16.18
CA PHE A 50 -9.93 -7.42 -14.97
C PHE A 50 -8.94 -6.26 -14.96
N PHE A 51 -8.72 -5.73 -13.77
CA PHE A 51 -7.53 -4.99 -13.40
C PHE A 51 -6.54 -5.98 -12.80
N VAL A 52 -5.37 -6.11 -13.42
CA VAL A 52 -4.34 -7.09 -13.09
C VAL A 52 -3.21 -6.38 -12.38
N THR A 53 -2.77 -6.93 -11.25
CA THR A 53 -1.63 -6.43 -10.48
C THR A 53 -0.53 -7.47 -10.44
N TYR A 54 0.70 -7.06 -10.70
CA TYR A 54 1.91 -7.85 -10.49
C TYR A 54 2.74 -7.22 -9.38
N ASP A 55 2.79 -7.92 -8.26
CA ASP A 55 3.56 -7.55 -7.09
C ASP A 55 4.90 -8.27 -7.10
N ARG A 56 6.01 -7.53 -7.03
CA ARG A 56 7.31 -8.11 -6.75
C ARG A 56 7.37 -8.57 -5.30
N LEU A 57 7.69 -9.85 -5.10
CA LEU A 57 7.86 -10.39 -3.75
C LEU A 57 9.21 -9.93 -3.18
N ASN A 58 9.16 -9.27 -2.04
CA ASN A 58 10.30 -8.67 -1.36
C ASN A 58 10.11 -8.73 0.17
N GLY A 59 10.85 -7.90 0.91
CA GLY A 59 10.71 -7.83 2.37
C GLY A 59 9.34 -7.32 2.86
N ARG A 60 8.66 -6.48 2.07
CA ARG A 60 7.32 -5.94 2.40
C ARG A 60 6.23 -6.97 2.17
N HIS A 61 6.26 -7.64 1.01
CA HIS A 61 5.25 -8.62 0.60
C HIS A 61 5.86 -9.97 0.26
N THR A 62 5.52 -10.98 1.03
CA THR A 62 5.74 -12.37 0.67
C THR A 62 4.49 -12.92 -0.03
N PHE A 63 4.63 -14.02 -0.77
CA PHE A 63 3.48 -14.68 -1.38
C PHE A 63 2.39 -15.00 -0.35
N ASP A 64 2.78 -15.58 0.78
CA ASP A 64 1.84 -15.96 1.85
C ASP A 64 1.17 -14.75 2.50
N SER A 65 1.88 -13.60 2.60
CA SER A 65 1.28 -12.39 3.17
C SER A 65 0.22 -11.79 2.27
N LEU A 66 0.49 -11.73 0.96
CA LEU A 66 -0.48 -11.27 -0.04
C LEU A 66 -1.69 -12.21 -0.12
N GLU A 67 -1.44 -13.53 -0.15
CA GLU A 67 -2.54 -14.49 -0.20
C GLU A 67 -3.46 -14.39 1.01
N GLN A 68 -2.91 -14.26 2.23
CA GLN A 68 -3.73 -14.07 3.43
C GLN A 68 -4.52 -12.77 3.39
N ALA A 69 -3.94 -11.67 2.90
CA ALA A 69 -4.63 -10.39 2.76
C ALA A 69 -5.79 -10.49 1.76
N TYR A 70 -5.57 -11.08 0.60
CA TYR A 70 -6.58 -11.20 -0.45
C TYR A 70 -7.68 -12.21 -0.13
N GLU A 71 -7.33 -13.32 0.52
CA GLU A 71 -8.34 -14.26 1.06
C GLU A 71 -9.20 -13.58 2.15
N GLY A 72 -8.57 -12.74 2.97
CA GLY A 72 -9.30 -11.91 3.93
C GLY A 72 -10.25 -10.92 3.27
N ALA A 73 -9.80 -10.23 2.20
CA ALA A 73 -10.64 -9.32 1.42
C ALA A 73 -11.83 -10.05 0.79
N ALA A 74 -11.62 -11.25 0.24
CA ALA A 74 -12.69 -12.07 -0.30
C ALA A 74 -13.73 -12.43 0.78
N ALA A 75 -13.28 -12.85 1.96
CA ALA A 75 -14.17 -13.16 3.08
C ALA A 75 -14.96 -11.92 3.56
N LEU A 76 -14.34 -10.74 3.58
CA LEU A 76 -15.02 -9.48 3.91
C LEU A 76 -16.10 -9.13 2.88
N ALA A 77 -15.80 -9.25 1.58
CA ALA A 77 -16.79 -9.05 0.51
C ALA A 77 -17.95 -10.05 0.62
N GLU A 78 -17.67 -11.33 0.83
CA GLU A 78 -18.66 -12.39 1.04
C GLU A 78 -19.53 -12.16 2.29
N SER A 79 -19.01 -11.45 3.30
CA SER A 79 -19.77 -11.09 4.51
C SER A 79 -20.75 -9.92 4.30
N GLY A 80 -20.83 -9.33 3.10
CA GLY A 80 -21.74 -8.25 2.76
C GLY A 80 -21.13 -6.85 2.93
N LEU A 81 -19.80 -6.71 2.86
CA LEU A 81 -19.15 -5.42 2.72
C LEU A 81 -18.98 -5.08 1.24
N GLU A 82 -20.01 -4.49 0.64
CA GLU A 82 -20.11 -4.23 -0.79
C GLU A 82 -19.03 -3.26 -1.31
N PHE A 83 -18.46 -2.45 -0.43
CA PHE A 83 -17.36 -1.53 -0.79
C PHE A 83 -16.02 -2.25 -0.96
N VAL A 84 -15.87 -3.50 -0.52
CA VAL A 84 -14.64 -4.30 -0.65
C VAL A 84 -14.55 -4.88 -2.06
N VAL A 85 -13.54 -4.52 -2.83
CA VAL A 85 -13.23 -5.13 -4.12
C VAL A 85 -12.11 -6.14 -3.93
N ALA A 86 -12.50 -7.39 -3.72
CA ALA A 86 -11.55 -8.48 -3.54
C ALA A 86 -11.03 -9.01 -4.89
N PRO A 87 -9.80 -9.57 -4.95
CA PRO A 87 -9.33 -10.27 -6.13
C PRO A 87 -10.22 -11.46 -6.50
N ALA A 88 -10.41 -11.64 -7.81
CA ALA A 88 -11.10 -12.80 -8.36
C ALA A 88 -10.24 -14.06 -8.15
N ARG A 89 -10.89 -15.16 -7.81
CA ARG A 89 -10.19 -16.44 -7.61
C ARG A 89 -9.75 -17.04 -8.94
N THR A 90 -8.60 -17.67 -8.93
CA THR A 90 -8.14 -18.54 -10.03
C THR A 90 -9.07 -19.76 -10.19
N LEU A 91 -8.94 -20.49 -11.28
CA LEU A 91 -9.64 -21.76 -11.52
C LEU A 91 -9.34 -22.81 -10.43
N GLU A 92 -8.20 -22.68 -9.73
CA GLU A 92 -7.83 -23.52 -8.59
C GLU A 92 -8.35 -22.99 -7.25
N GLY A 93 -9.09 -21.87 -7.26
CA GLY A 93 -9.70 -21.25 -6.07
C GLY A 93 -8.76 -20.35 -5.28
N ARG A 94 -7.57 -20.00 -5.76
CA ARG A 94 -6.60 -19.12 -5.08
C ARG A 94 -6.81 -17.66 -5.49
N ALA A 95 -6.43 -16.72 -4.63
CA ALA A 95 -6.46 -15.30 -4.94
C ALA A 95 -5.25 -14.82 -5.77
N LEU A 96 -4.17 -15.61 -5.80
CA LEU A 96 -2.88 -15.28 -6.41
C LEU A 96 -2.35 -16.39 -7.30
N LEU A 97 -1.57 -15.98 -8.30
CA LEU A 97 -0.70 -16.87 -9.09
C LEU A 97 0.75 -16.40 -8.96
N ARG A 98 1.65 -17.32 -8.58
CA ARG A 98 3.10 -17.03 -8.63
C ARG A 98 3.56 -16.95 -10.08
N LEU A 99 4.25 -15.87 -10.44
CA LEU A 99 4.84 -15.69 -11.77
C LEU A 99 6.24 -15.07 -11.65
N GLY A 100 7.27 -15.85 -11.98
CA GLY A 100 8.66 -15.43 -11.84
C GLY A 100 9.02 -15.05 -10.39
N ALA A 101 9.55 -13.85 -10.21
CA ALA A 101 9.93 -13.29 -8.90
C ALA A 101 8.76 -12.62 -8.16
N GLY A 102 7.57 -12.61 -8.75
CA GLY A 102 6.40 -11.92 -8.20
C GLY A 102 5.15 -12.78 -8.13
N ALA A 103 4.03 -12.12 -7.93
CA ALA A 103 2.71 -12.71 -7.90
C ALA A 103 1.73 -11.86 -8.72
N LEU A 104 0.84 -12.52 -9.47
CA LEU A 104 -0.29 -11.89 -10.15
C LEU A 104 -1.56 -12.03 -9.31
N SER A 105 -2.34 -10.96 -9.27
CA SER A 105 -3.74 -10.95 -8.83
C SER A 105 -4.62 -10.28 -9.89
N CYS A 106 -5.91 -10.60 -9.87
CA CYS A 106 -6.92 -10.00 -10.76
C CYS A 106 -8.06 -9.47 -9.91
N THR A 107 -8.36 -8.19 -9.96
CA THR A 107 -9.60 -7.64 -9.44
C THR A 107 -10.60 -7.40 -10.58
N PRO A 108 -11.92 -7.53 -10.35
CA PRO A 108 -12.90 -7.14 -11.36
C PRO A 108 -12.65 -5.71 -11.83
N TRP A 109 -12.77 -5.48 -13.14
CA TRP A 109 -12.73 -4.12 -13.67
C TRP A 109 -13.93 -3.31 -13.15
N LEU A 110 -13.69 -2.10 -12.66
CA LEU A 110 -14.73 -1.20 -12.17
C LEU A 110 -14.99 -0.10 -13.19
N ASP A 111 -16.26 0.06 -13.59
CA ASP A 111 -16.70 1.22 -14.36
C ASP A 111 -16.88 2.41 -13.41
N GLY A 112 -15.81 3.18 -13.25
CA GLY A 112 -15.76 4.29 -12.30
C GLY A 112 -14.53 5.16 -12.48
N ALA A 113 -14.39 6.14 -11.60
CA ALA A 113 -13.24 7.01 -11.53
C ALA A 113 -12.59 6.94 -10.16
N VAL A 114 -11.26 7.02 -10.10
CA VAL A 114 -10.52 7.19 -8.84
C VAL A 114 -11.03 8.45 -8.13
N VAL A 115 -11.29 8.33 -6.82
CA VAL A 115 -11.96 9.39 -6.04
C VAL A 115 -11.09 10.64 -5.91
N GLY A 116 -9.78 10.48 -5.79
CA GLY A 116 -8.86 11.61 -5.62
C GLY A 116 -7.39 11.22 -5.67
N ASP A 117 -6.54 12.13 -5.28
CA ASP A 117 -5.08 12.03 -5.30
C ASP A 117 -4.45 11.59 -3.95
N GLY A 118 -5.26 11.12 -3.03
CA GLY A 118 -4.87 10.65 -1.69
C GLY A 118 -5.63 11.35 -0.57
N ALA A 119 -5.86 12.67 -0.69
CA ALA A 119 -6.55 13.45 0.32
C ALA A 119 -8.09 13.32 0.25
N VAL A 120 -8.76 13.39 1.38
CA VAL A 120 -10.22 13.50 1.47
C VAL A 120 -10.59 14.97 1.45
N THR A 121 -11.12 15.45 0.33
CA THR A 121 -11.48 16.87 0.14
C THR A 121 -12.98 17.14 0.12
N GLU A 122 -13.80 16.12 -0.15
CA GLU A 122 -15.25 16.22 -0.24
C GLU A 122 -15.92 15.69 1.03
N VAL A 123 -16.91 16.42 1.55
CA VAL A 123 -17.70 16.01 2.72
C VAL A 123 -18.38 14.66 2.49
N ALA A 124 -18.99 14.45 1.32
CA ALA A 124 -19.65 13.19 1.00
C ALA A 124 -18.69 11.99 1.00
N THR A 125 -17.44 12.19 0.55
CA THR A 125 -16.39 11.16 0.61
C THR A 125 -15.99 10.89 2.06
N ALA A 126 -15.86 11.92 2.90
CA ALA A 126 -15.53 11.74 4.32
C ALA A 126 -16.64 10.97 5.07
N GLU A 127 -17.91 11.30 4.83
CA GLU A 127 -19.05 10.62 5.44
C GLU A 127 -19.16 9.15 5.00
N ALA A 128 -18.94 8.88 3.71
CA ALA A 128 -18.89 7.50 3.20
C ALA A 128 -17.75 6.71 3.86
N ASN A 129 -16.53 7.28 3.91
CA ASN A 129 -15.37 6.64 4.53
C ASN A 129 -15.58 6.40 6.02
N LEU A 130 -16.17 7.35 6.77
CA LEU A 130 -16.52 7.15 8.19
C LEU A 130 -17.45 5.94 8.37
N THR A 131 -18.45 5.82 7.50
CA THR A 131 -19.44 4.74 7.55
C THR A 131 -18.81 3.40 7.18
N ASP A 132 -18.09 3.34 6.06
CA ASP A 132 -17.56 2.08 5.52
C ASP A 132 -16.40 1.55 6.36
N LEU A 133 -15.50 2.41 6.84
CA LEU A 133 -14.44 2.01 7.75
C LEU A 133 -15.00 1.56 9.11
N ALA A 134 -16.05 2.20 9.62
CA ALA A 134 -16.71 1.71 10.84
C ALA A 134 -17.32 0.32 10.64
N ARG A 135 -17.93 0.02 9.48
CA ARG A 135 -18.42 -1.33 9.11
C ARG A 135 -17.28 -2.34 9.00
N LEU A 136 -16.17 -1.97 8.35
CA LEU A 136 -14.97 -2.81 8.27
C LEU A 136 -14.46 -3.17 9.66
N HIS A 137 -14.25 -2.17 10.51
CA HIS A 137 -13.70 -2.33 11.86
C HIS A 137 -14.64 -3.12 12.80
N ALA A 138 -15.95 -3.12 12.54
CA ALA A 138 -16.92 -3.92 13.30
C ALA A 138 -17.04 -5.36 12.78
N THR A 139 -16.53 -5.65 11.58
CA THR A 139 -16.67 -6.97 10.97
C THR A 139 -15.60 -7.92 11.51
N ARG A 140 -16.04 -9.11 11.91
CA ARG A 140 -15.13 -10.16 12.37
C ARG A 140 -14.46 -10.82 11.16
N ALA A 141 -13.14 -10.73 11.09
CA ALA A 141 -12.33 -11.31 10.02
C ALA A 141 -11.33 -12.34 10.60
N PRO A 142 -11.74 -13.60 10.80
CA PRO A 142 -10.84 -14.63 11.30
C PRO A 142 -9.77 -14.97 10.24
N GLY A 143 -8.56 -15.31 10.70
CA GLY A 143 -7.48 -15.74 9.82
C GLY A 143 -6.60 -14.62 9.27
N LEU A 144 -6.95 -13.35 9.49
CA LEU A 144 -6.08 -12.25 9.13
C LEU A 144 -4.78 -12.25 9.95
N ARG A 145 -3.70 -11.87 9.29
CA ARG A 145 -2.42 -11.63 10.00
C ARG A 145 -2.61 -10.52 11.03
N ARG A 146 -1.87 -10.64 12.11
CA ARG A 146 -1.76 -9.57 13.09
C ARG A 146 -0.67 -8.61 12.63
N TRP A 147 -0.94 -7.33 12.75
CA TRP A 147 0.06 -6.28 12.58
C TRP A 147 1.29 -6.55 13.45
N ARG A 148 2.43 -6.24 12.91
CA ARG A 148 3.71 -6.20 13.61
C ARG A 148 4.43 -4.94 13.20
N PRO A 149 5.21 -4.33 14.08
CA PRO A 149 6.06 -3.20 13.70
C PRO A 149 6.86 -3.51 12.43
N LEU A 150 6.82 -2.60 11.46
CA LEU A 150 7.56 -2.74 10.19
C LEU A 150 9.06 -2.50 10.36
N VAL A 151 9.43 -1.70 11.36
CA VAL A 151 10.82 -1.45 11.71
C VAL A 151 11.08 -1.88 13.17
N ASP A 152 12.29 -2.33 13.43
CA ASP A 152 12.76 -2.78 14.74
C ASP A 152 13.78 -1.79 15.36
N ALA A 153 14.37 -2.17 16.47
CA ALA A 153 15.34 -1.34 17.18
C ALA A 153 16.63 -1.10 16.36
N ASP A 154 16.97 -2.00 15.45
CA ASP A 154 18.20 -1.96 14.67
C ASP A 154 18.03 -1.15 13.37
N PHE A 155 16.82 -0.68 13.08
CA PHE A 155 16.47 0.02 11.84
C PHE A 155 17.39 1.23 11.56
N ALA A 156 17.50 2.14 12.52
CA ALA A 156 18.31 3.35 12.33
C ALA A 156 19.81 3.01 12.19
N GLU A 157 20.28 1.95 12.85
CA GLU A 157 21.66 1.44 12.68
C GLU A 157 21.84 0.83 11.29
N ALA A 158 20.86 0.08 10.79
CA ALA A 158 20.88 -0.48 9.43
C ALA A 158 20.92 0.60 8.35
N VAL A 159 20.13 1.69 8.50
CA VAL A 159 20.22 2.87 7.64
C VAL A 159 21.61 3.50 7.71
N SER A 160 22.14 3.73 8.92
CA SER A 160 23.48 4.29 9.12
C SER A 160 24.58 3.43 8.50
N ALA A 161 24.48 2.11 8.61
CA ALA A 161 25.44 1.18 8.00
C ALA A 161 25.41 1.25 6.45
N ARG A 162 24.24 1.40 5.83
CA ARG A 162 24.13 1.64 4.38
C ARG A 162 24.80 2.94 3.95
N LEU A 163 24.73 3.98 4.78
CA LEU A 163 25.38 5.27 4.55
C LEU A 163 26.89 5.25 4.77
N GLY A 164 27.46 4.18 5.31
CA GLY A 164 28.90 4.04 5.56
C GLY A 164 29.78 4.01 4.30
N ARG A 165 29.19 4.04 3.10
CA ARG A 165 29.89 4.10 1.80
C ARG A 165 29.17 5.07 0.84
N PRO A 166 29.91 5.70 -0.08
CA PRO A 166 29.30 6.52 -1.13
C PRO A 166 28.36 5.71 -2.03
N TRP A 167 27.33 6.37 -2.59
CA TRP A 167 26.38 5.77 -3.50
C TRP A 167 26.59 6.28 -4.94
N ASP A 168 27.61 5.75 -5.60
CA ASP A 168 27.86 5.98 -7.04
C ASP A 168 26.93 5.09 -7.91
N THR A 169 25.64 5.10 -7.60
CA THR A 169 24.67 4.12 -8.06
C THR A 169 23.76 4.61 -9.18
N GLY A 170 23.83 5.93 -9.49
CA GLY A 170 23.02 6.57 -10.51
C GLY A 170 22.77 8.05 -10.24
N PRO A 171 21.88 8.71 -11.03
CA PRO A 171 21.69 10.16 -10.99
C PRO A 171 21.23 10.71 -9.63
N TYR A 172 20.59 9.89 -8.80
CA TYR A 172 20.06 10.29 -7.50
C TYR A 172 20.87 9.76 -6.31
N GLY A 173 21.79 8.79 -6.52
CA GLY A 173 22.49 8.09 -5.43
C GLY A 173 23.20 9.02 -4.45
N GLU A 174 24.08 9.91 -4.92
CA GLU A 174 24.80 10.87 -4.08
C GLU A 174 23.83 11.84 -3.34
N ARG A 175 22.79 12.29 -4.03
CA ARG A 175 21.81 13.23 -3.45
C ARG A 175 20.98 12.57 -2.36
N ALA A 176 20.52 11.34 -2.58
CA ALA A 176 19.78 10.55 -1.59
C ALA A 176 20.66 10.21 -0.37
N HIS A 177 21.92 9.78 -0.62
CA HIS A 177 22.90 9.53 0.44
C HIS A 177 23.10 10.76 1.33
N ARG A 178 23.27 11.95 0.75
CA ARG A 178 23.44 13.20 1.47
C ARG A 178 22.21 13.55 2.31
N ALA A 179 21.01 13.52 1.71
CA ALA A 179 19.77 13.84 2.39
C ALA A 179 19.51 12.91 3.60
N LEU A 180 19.76 11.61 3.45
CA LEU A 180 19.65 10.65 4.53
C LEU A 180 20.71 10.85 5.62
N THR A 181 21.95 11.19 5.25
CA THR A 181 23.02 11.48 6.21
C THR A 181 22.67 12.71 7.05
N GLU A 182 22.16 13.77 6.45
CA GLU A 182 21.72 14.99 7.14
C GLU A 182 20.53 14.74 8.06
N SER A 183 19.68 13.75 7.73
CA SER A 183 18.47 13.41 8.48
C SER A 183 18.66 12.27 9.48
N LEU A 184 19.86 11.68 9.61
CA LEU A 184 20.08 10.45 10.40
C LEU A 184 19.67 10.60 11.86
N ALA A 185 19.95 11.75 12.49
CA ALA A 185 19.56 12.01 13.87
C ALA A 185 18.01 12.05 14.05
N ALA A 186 17.30 12.60 13.06
CA ALA A 186 15.84 12.62 13.07
C ALA A 186 15.28 11.20 12.87
N ILE A 187 15.85 10.40 11.97
CA ILE A 187 15.46 9.00 11.74
C ILE A 187 15.64 8.18 13.03
N GLN A 188 16.74 8.38 13.77
CA GLN A 188 16.96 7.72 15.06
C GLN A 188 15.88 8.09 16.08
N GLU A 189 15.52 9.37 16.18
CA GLU A 189 14.49 9.84 17.11
C GLU A 189 13.09 9.34 16.70
N TRP A 190 12.74 9.36 15.42
CA TRP A 190 11.48 8.80 14.92
C TRP A 190 11.38 7.30 15.19
N THR A 191 12.46 6.54 14.97
CA THR A 191 12.51 5.11 15.29
C THR A 191 12.24 4.86 16.77
N ARG A 192 12.90 5.62 17.66
CA ARG A 192 12.70 5.49 19.11
C ARG A 192 11.24 5.79 19.51
N GLN A 193 10.66 6.87 18.98
CA GLN A 193 9.27 7.25 19.26
C GLN A 193 8.28 6.21 18.73
N TYR A 194 8.51 5.70 17.53
CA TYR A 194 7.72 4.66 16.92
C TYR A 194 7.67 3.41 17.77
N LEU A 195 8.80 2.90 18.22
CA LEU A 195 8.88 1.67 19.02
C LEU A 195 8.12 1.78 20.34
N VAL A 196 8.24 2.93 21.02
CA VAL A 196 7.46 3.19 22.26
C VAL A 196 5.95 3.13 22.00
N ARG A 197 5.47 3.70 20.88
CA ARG A 197 4.03 3.65 20.52
C ARG A 197 3.61 2.27 20.04
N ALA A 198 4.49 1.54 19.36
CA ALA A 198 4.23 0.19 18.91
C ALA A 198 3.95 -0.77 20.07
N GLU A 199 4.66 -0.62 21.19
CA GLU A 199 4.36 -1.36 22.42
C GLU A 199 2.95 -1.04 22.95
N GLN A 200 2.55 0.24 22.92
CA GLN A 200 1.22 0.66 23.35
C GLN A 200 0.11 0.12 22.45
N ALA A 201 0.37 -0.02 21.14
CA ALA A 201 -0.57 -0.63 20.20
C ALA A 201 -0.87 -2.09 20.52
N GLY A 202 0.07 -2.81 21.12
CA GLY A 202 -0.06 -4.22 21.49
C GLY A 202 -1.19 -4.50 22.49
N VAL A 203 -1.58 -3.52 23.31
CA VAL A 203 -2.64 -3.64 24.32
C VAL A 203 -3.99 -3.02 23.89
N ARG A 204 -4.06 -2.48 22.66
CA ARG A 204 -5.30 -1.92 22.10
C ARG A 204 -6.17 -3.01 21.46
N PRO A 205 -7.48 -2.77 21.30
CA PRO A 205 -8.34 -3.61 20.45
C PRO A 205 -7.84 -3.59 19.00
N TRP A 206 -7.78 -4.76 18.37
CA TRP A 206 -7.37 -4.90 16.98
C TRP A 206 -8.57 -5.33 16.13
N VAL A 207 -8.73 -4.68 15.01
CA VAL A 207 -9.81 -4.86 14.05
C VAL A 207 -9.24 -5.16 12.66
N ALA A 208 -10.06 -5.59 11.71
CA ALA A 208 -9.65 -5.65 10.32
C ALA A 208 -9.38 -4.22 9.82
N THR A 209 -8.19 -3.97 9.26
CA THR A 209 -7.80 -2.69 8.72
C THR A 209 -7.31 -2.84 7.28
N HIS A 210 -7.72 -1.93 6.41
CA HIS A 210 -7.23 -1.83 5.04
C HIS A 210 -5.73 -1.49 5.01
N GLY A 211 -5.36 -0.46 5.75
CA GLY A 211 -4.00 0.05 5.87
C GLY A 211 -3.73 1.31 5.05
N GLU A 212 -4.31 1.40 3.86
CA GLU A 212 -4.12 2.52 2.93
C GLU A 212 -5.45 2.96 2.31
N PRO A 213 -6.50 3.31 3.10
CA PRO A 213 -7.81 3.65 2.58
C PRO A 213 -7.89 5.11 2.09
N HIS A 214 -6.82 5.62 1.48
CA HIS A 214 -6.80 6.95 0.90
C HIS A 214 -7.54 7.00 -0.45
N THR A 215 -7.87 8.20 -0.94
CA THR A 215 -8.74 8.36 -2.12
C THR A 215 -8.15 7.83 -3.44
N ARG A 216 -6.85 7.56 -3.53
CA ARG A 216 -6.25 6.85 -4.67
C ARG A 216 -6.66 5.37 -4.72
N ASN A 217 -6.93 4.76 -3.55
CA ASN A 217 -7.38 3.38 -3.41
C ASN A 217 -8.90 3.29 -3.30
N GLN A 218 -9.60 4.29 -3.80
CA GLN A 218 -11.06 4.36 -3.86
C GLN A 218 -11.54 4.65 -5.28
N VAL A 219 -12.53 3.89 -5.73
CA VAL A 219 -13.17 4.07 -7.05
C VAL A 219 -14.62 4.45 -6.82
N ARG A 220 -15.04 5.59 -7.37
CA ARG A 220 -16.44 6.03 -7.37
C ARG A 220 -17.17 5.36 -8.51
N THR A 221 -18.12 4.52 -8.17
CA THR A 221 -19.02 3.84 -9.11
C THR A 221 -20.45 4.39 -8.97
N PRO A 222 -21.40 4.03 -9.88
CA PRO A 222 -22.80 4.37 -9.70
C PRO A 222 -23.40 3.87 -8.38
N ASP A 223 -22.88 2.77 -7.84
CA ASP A 223 -23.37 2.14 -6.60
C ASP A 223 -22.64 2.63 -5.33
N GLY A 224 -21.78 3.66 -5.44
CA GLY A 224 -21.04 4.22 -4.32
C GLY A 224 -19.52 4.06 -4.43
N ILE A 225 -18.82 4.33 -3.35
CA ILE A 225 -17.35 4.21 -3.28
C ILE A 225 -16.99 2.73 -3.08
N ARG A 226 -15.96 2.28 -3.81
CA ARG A 226 -15.37 0.95 -3.69
C ARG A 226 -13.92 1.09 -3.26
N PHE A 227 -13.51 0.33 -2.25
CA PHE A 227 -12.10 0.26 -1.83
C PHE A 227 -11.39 -0.85 -2.60
N VAL A 228 -10.26 -0.51 -3.18
CA VAL A 228 -9.35 -1.39 -3.93
C VAL A 228 -8.00 -1.46 -3.22
N ASP A 229 -7.11 -2.34 -3.66
CA ASP A 229 -5.75 -2.46 -3.14
C ASP A 229 -5.68 -2.96 -1.69
N TRP A 230 -6.14 -4.18 -1.48
CA TRP A 230 -6.23 -4.85 -0.18
C TRP A 230 -4.97 -5.61 0.24
N GLU A 231 -3.82 -5.36 -0.39
CA GLU A 231 -2.56 -6.07 -0.12
C GLU A 231 -2.07 -5.94 1.32
N SER A 232 -2.41 -4.82 1.95
CA SER A 232 -2.04 -4.46 3.31
C SER A 232 -3.06 -4.88 4.39
N LEU A 233 -4.13 -5.61 4.03
CA LEU A 233 -5.20 -6.02 4.96
C LEU A 233 -4.66 -6.89 6.10
N GLN A 234 -4.90 -6.44 7.34
CA GLN A 234 -4.49 -7.17 8.55
C GLN A 234 -5.27 -6.72 9.78
N LEU A 235 -5.13 -7.45 10.90
CA LEU A 235 -5.62 -7.01 12.19
C LEU A 235 -4.64 -6.00 12.80
N ALA A 236 -5.13 -4.80 13.12
CA ALA A 236 -4.36 -3.73 13.76
C ALA A 236 -5.28 -2.80 14.57
N PRO A 237 -4.76 -1.84 15.34
CA PRO A 237 -5.54 -0.71 15.82
C PRO A 237 -6.21 0.03 14.65
N ARG A 238 -7.48 0.41 14.81
CA ARG A 238 -8.30 1.02 13.75
C ARG A 238 -7.74 2.33 13.20
N GLU A 239 -6.90 3.01 13.97
CA GLU A 239 -6.25 4.26 13.61
C GLU A 239 -5.33 4.11 12.39
N ARG A 240 -4.94 2.89 12.05
CA ARG A 240 -4.20 2.58 10.82
C ARG A 240 -4.94 3.03 9.55
N ASP A 241 -6.27 3.08 9.62
CA ASP A 241 -7.14 3.49 8.51
C ASP A 241 -7.61 4.95 8.61
N LEU A 242 -7.29 5.66 9.67
CA LEU A 242 -7.94 6.94 9.95
C LEU A 242 -7.12 8.18 9.56
N SER A 243 -5.88 8.04 9.10
CA SER A 243 -4.98 9.16 8.84
C SER A 243 -5.59 10.18 7.86
N SER A 244 -6.13 9.76 6.72
CA SER A 244 -6.73 10.66 5.72
C SER A 244 -7.99 11.38 6.24
N LEU A 245 -8.80 10.73 7.08
CA LEU A 245 -9.94 11.35 7.76
C LEU A 245 -9.50 12.37 8.82
N VAL A 246 -8.45 12.07 9.58
CA VAL A 246 -7.91 12.99 10.58
C VAL A 246 -7.31 14.22 9.90
N GLN A 247 -6.56 14.05 8.81
CA GLN A 247 -6.03 15.16 7.99
C GLN A 247 -7.14 16.06 7.45
N ALA A 248 -8.27 15.48 7.05
CA ALA A 248 -9.44 16.22 6.59
C ALA A 248 -10.28 16.85 7.72
N GLY A 249 -9.86 16.74 8.99
CA GLY A 249 -10.55 17.33 10.14
C GLY A 249 -11.63 16.46 10.80
N TYR A 250 -11.80 15.21 10.36
CA TYR A 250 -12.82 14.28 10.88
C TYR A 250 -12.34 13.38 12.03
N GLY A 251 -11.17 13.64 12.60
CA GLY A 251 -10.57 12.78 13.64
C GLY A 251 -11.47 12.59 14.86
N ARG A 252 -12.18 13.64 15.30
CA ARG A 252 -13.13 13.56 16.42
C ARG A 252 -14.33 12.68 16.08
N GLN A 253 -14.92 12.84 14.89
CA GLN A 253 -16.05 12.04 14.42
C GLN A 253 -15.64 10.57 14.24
N ALA A 254 -14.43 10.31 13.75
CA ALA A 254 -13.86 8.97 13.67
C ALA A 254 -13.51 8.40 15.06
N GLY A 255 -13.47 9.23 16.11
CA GLY A 255 -13.02 8.83 17.44
C GLY A 255 -11.57 8.34 17.46
N ALA A 256 -10.71 8.97 16.67
CA ALA A 256 -9.31 8.59 16.52
C ALA A 256 -8.50 8.92 17.80
N ASP A 257 -7.63 8.00 18.22
CA ASP A 257 -6.62 8.26 19.24
C ASP A 257 -5.39 8.90 18.55
N PRO A 258 -5.04 10.17 18.86
CA PRO A 258 -3.92 10.85 18.20
C PRO A 258 -2.58 10.10 18.30
N ALA A 259 -2.32 9.42 19.43
CA ALA A 259 -1.07 8.68 19.61
C ALA A 259 -0.97 7.46 18.67
N MET A 260 -2.10 6.83 18.38
CA MET A 260 -2.15 5.69 17.44
C MET A 260 -2.13 6.16 15.99
N VAL A 261 -2.75 7.30 15.67
CA VAL A 261 -2.61 7.92 14.34
C VAL A 261 -1.15 8.28 14.07
N GLU A 262 -0.47 8.88 15.04
CA GLU A 262 0.95 9.20 14.96
C GLU A 262 1.82 7.94 14.78
N LEU A 263 1.49 6.83 15.46
CA LEU A 263 2.18 5.55 15.27
C LEU A 263 2.22 5.16 13.79
N PHE A 264 1.05 5.12 13.14
CA PHE A 264 0.96 4.64 11.76
C PHE A 264 1.50 5.65 10.75
N ASP A 265 1.45 6.95 11.04
CA ASP A 265 2.09 7.96 10.20
C ASP A 265 3.63 7.86 10.26
N VAL A 266 4.19 7.64 11.45
CA VAL A 266 5.64 7.43 11.60
C VAL A 266 6.06 6.07 11.02
N GLU A 267 5.22 5.03 11.15
CA GLU A 267 5.47 3.74 10.51
C GLU A 267 5.59 3.88 8.99
N TRP A 268 4.65 4.60 8.36
CA TRP A 268 4.70 4.90 6.93
C TRP A 268 5.99 5.60 6.56
N ARG A 269 6.31 6.70 7.23
CA ARG A 269 7.55 7.46 7.03
C ARG A 269 8.80 6.59 7.07
N LEU A 270 8.95 5.79 8.11
CA LEU A 270 10.13 4.93 8.27
C LEU A 270 10.19 3.83 7.21
N SER A 271 9.04 3.25 6.84
CA SER A 271 8.93 2.24 5.77
C SER A 271 9.34 2.83 4.42
N GLU A 272 8.86 4.03 4.07
CA GLU A 272 9.24 4.72 2.83
C GLU A 272 10.74 5.06 2.81
N ILE A 273 11.29 5.57 3.92
CA ILE A 273 12.72 5.84 4.06
C ILE A 273 13.53 4.55 3.85
N ASP A 274 13.09 3.41 4.38
CA ASP A 274 13.77 2.14 4.17
C ASP A 274 13.78 1.75 2.69
N GLN A 275 12.61 1.77 2.04
CA GLN A 275 12.47 1.43 0.62
C GLN A 275 13.33 2.34 -0.27
N TYR A 276 13.26 3.66 -0.09
CA TYR A 276 14.03 4.60 -0.88
C TYR A 276 15.54 4.50 -0.61
N SER A 277 15.94 4.22 0.63
CA SER A 277 17.35 4.02 0.95
C SER A 277 17.92 2.77 0.27
N HIS A 278 17.15 1.69 0.17
CA HIS A 278 17.53 0.51 -0.60
C HIS A 278 17.53 0.82 -2.11
N TRP A 279 16.51 1.51 -2.62
CA TRP A 279 16.42 1.88 -4.02
C TRP A 279 17.67 2.63 -4.49
N PHE A 280 17.99 3.75 -3.81
CA PHE A 280 19.10 4.61 -4.24
C PHE A 280 20.49 4.09 -3.87
N SER A 281 20.61 3.12 -2.97
CA SER A 281 21.86 2.40 -2.73
C SER A 281 22.17 1.33 -3.78
N THR A 282 21.28 1.09 -4.75
CA THR A 282 21.42 0.14 -5.87
C THR A 282 21.46 0.86 -7.22
N PRO A 283 22.00 0.23 -8.30
CA PRO A 283 22.07 0.84 -9.62
C PRO A 283 20.70 1.30 -10.15
N HIS A 284 20.61 2.55 -10.60
CA HIS A 284 19.43 3.17 -11.21
C HIS A 284 19.83 4.15 -12.33
N THR A 285 18.92 4.44 -13.28
CA THR A 285 19.25 5.14 -14.51
C THR A 285 18.56 6.50 -14.70
N GLY A 286 17.76 6.94 -13.72
CA GLY A 286 17.04 8.23 -13.78
C GLY A 286 15.71 8.11 -14.53
N THR A 287 15.02 6.99 -14.40
CA THR A 287 13.68 6.78 -14.95
C THR A 287 12.65 7.70 -14.28
N PRO A 288 11.44 7.85 -14.85
CA PRO A 288 10.34 8.53 -14.14
C PRO A 288 10.06 7.96 -12.76
N ASP A 289 10.14 6.63 -12.59
CA ASP A 289 9.97 5.97 -11.29
C ASP A 289 11.07 6.36 -10.29
N ASP A 290 12.34 6.47 -10.75
CA ASP A 290 13.45 6.97 -9.91
C ASP A 290 13.23 8.42 -9.46
N THR A 291 12.65 9.25 -10.32
CA THR A 291 12.33 10.65 -10.00
C THR A 291 11.27 10.72 -8.91
N ILE A 292 10.18 9.96 -9.06
CA ILE A 292 9.09 9.90 -8.07
C ILE A 292 9.60 9.36 -6.74
N ALA A 293 10.40 8.30 -6.76
CA ALA A 293 11.00 7.74 -5.56
C ALA A 293 11.91 8.75 -4.83
N PHE A 294 12.68 9.55 -5.59
CA PHE A 294 13.54 10.57 -5.00
C PHE A 294 12.74 11.72 -4.38
N ASP A 295 11.71 12.20 -5.08
CA ASP A 295 10.83 13.24 -4.57
C ASP A 295 10.08 12.75 -3.31
N GLY A 296 9.62 11.50 -3.30
CA GLY A 296 9.02 10.85 -2.13
C GLY A 296 9.98 10.75 -0.94
N LEU A 297 11.24 10.37 -1.17
CA LEU A 297 12.27 10.38 -0.12
C LEU A 297 12.41 11.78 0.50
N ILE A 298 12.53 12.80 -0.34
CA ILE A 298 12.71 14.19 0.12
C ILE A 298 11.46 14.67 0.88
N GLU A 299 10.27 14.31 0.42
CA GLU A 299 9.02 14.59 1.11
C GLU A 299 9.01 13.96 2.50
N GLU A 300 9.28 12.66 2.64
CA GLU A 300 9.25 11.96 3.93
C GLU A 300 10.31 12.47 4.90
N LEU A 301 11.48 12.89 4.43
CA LEU A 301 12.50 13.47 5.28
C LEU A 301 12.14 14.88 5.81
N ASN A 302 11.34 15.66 5.06
CA ASN A 302 11.09 17.07 5.36
C ASN A 302 9.65 17.37 5.80
N ARG A 303 8.67 16.47 5.59
CA ARG A 303 7.27 16.79 5.96
C ARG A 303 7.13 16.97 7.47
N GLU A 304 6.46 18.04 7.85
CA GLU A 304 6.09 18.31 9.23
C GLU A 304 5.00 17.33 9.70
N PRO A 305 4.97 17.00 11.02
CA PRO A 305 3.84 16.30 11.59
C PRO A 305 2.55 17.10 11.39
N TRP A 306 1.53 16.48 10.80
CA TRP A 306 0.24 17.12 10.53
C TRP A 306 -0.80 16.90 11.63
N TRP A 307 -0.55 16.01 12.59
CA TRP A 307 -1.43 15.83 13.75
C TRP A 307 -1.12 16.87 14.84
N PRO A 308 -2.17 17.34 15.57
CA PRO A 308 -1.94 18.24 16.68
C PRO A 308 -1.14 17.53 17.76
N ARG A 309 0.01 18.11 18.11
CA ARG A 309 0.74 17.67 19.32
C ARG A 309 -0.14 18.03 20.53
N PRO A 310 -0.32 17.13 21.51
CA PRO A 310 -0.91 17.54 22.78
C PRO A 310 -0.02 18.61 23.40
N ASP A 311 -0.66 19.72 23.87
CA ASP A 311 -0.03 20.79 24.60
C ASP A 311 0.62 20.29 25.92
#